data_0dda9a18b3b7f6517e8289315f8d3961
#
_entry.id   0dda9a18b3b7f6517e8289315f8d3961
#
_cell.length_a   1.000
_cell.length_b   1.000
_cell.length_c   1.000
_cell.angle_alpha   90.00
_cell.angle_beta   90.00
_cell.angle_gamma   90.00
#
_symmetry.space_group_name_H-M   'P 1'
#
loop_
_entity.id
_entity.type
_entity.pdbx_description
1 polymer ?
#
loop_
_entity_poly.entity_id
_entity_poly.type
_entity_poly.pdbx_seq_one_letter_code
_entity_poly.pdbx_strand_id
1 'polypeptide(L)'
;MRIFLIIFFLVLPASVQADGLGFMTPSKNIYCNGGVTGGGHLYCTIINRSGPTPLPKPASCNGYWGHEFYIEAFGRVKLLCSQRPETVDYTDIAHYGVSGEFGSVNCRSEKTGFTCTNADGHGFFLSRRKQLVF
;
A
#
# COMPACT_ATOMS: atom_id res chain seq x y z
N MET A 1 2.70 63.33 1.65
CA MET A 1 1.80 62.19 1.75
C MET A 1 2.58 60.95 1.27
N ARG A 2 3.04 60.14 2.22
CA ARG A 2 3.81 58.92 1.89
C ARG A 2 2.87 57.76 1.83
N ILE A 3 2.73 57.19 0.63
CA ILE A 3 1.93 55.98 0.40
C ILE A 3 2.76 54.76 0.82
N PHE A 4 2.36 54.13 1.90
CA PHE A 4 2.92 52.80 2.29
C PHE A 4 2.27 51.74 1.47
N LEU A 5 3.02 51.15 0.56
CA LEU A 5 2.57 49.97 -0.20
C LEU A 5 2.72 48.74 0.72
N ILE A 6 1.59 48.24 1.24
CA ILE A 6 1.56 47.01 2.00
C ILE A 6 1.58 45.86 0.99
N ILE A 7 2.73 45.21 0.86
CA ILE A 7 2.87 43.98 0.07
C ILE A 7 2.28 42.86 0.90
N PHE A 8 1.11 42.38 0.50
CA PHE A 8 0.49 41.21 1.09
C PHE A 8 1.19 39.95 0.51
N PHE A 9 2.07 39.31 1.29
CA PHE A 9 2.61 38.01 0.94
C PHE A 9 1.51 36.97 1.12
N LEU A 10 0.91 36.50 0.01
CA LEU A 10 0.06 35.34 0.00
C LEU A 10 0.95 34.09 0.24
N VAL A 11 0.94 33.61 1.46
CA VAL A 11 1.50 32.30 1.77
C VAL A 11 0.50 31.26 1.29
N LEU A 12 0.74 30.71 0.11
CA LEU A 12 0.00 29.55 -0.37
C LEU A 12 0.40 28.35 0.49
N PRO A 13 -0.57 27.63 1.08
CA PRO A 13 -0.25 26.38 1.76
C PRO A 13 0.30 25.39 0.72
N ALA A 14 1.51 24.90 0.93
CA ALA A 14 2.06 23.81 0.14
C ALA A 14 1.19 22.58 0.42
N SER A 15 0.38 22.17 -0.56
CA SER A 15 -0.30 20.88 -0.51
C SER A 15 0.76 19.81 -0.66
N VAL A 16 1.02 19.07 0.42
CA VAL A 16 1.81 17.84 0.36
C VAL A 16 0.96 16.82 -0.35
N GLN A 17 1.17 16.65 -1.65
CA GLN A 17 0.60 15.53 -2.38
C GLN A 17 1.42 14.29 -2.02
N ALA A 18 0.78 13.34 -1.33
CA ALA A 18 1.32 12.00 -1.14
C ALA A 18 1.09 11.21 -2.44
N ASP A 19 1.77 11.62 -3.52
CA ASP A 19 1.68 10.96 -4.82
C ASP A 19 2.63 9.77 -4.86
N GLY A 20 2.07 8.55 -4.93
CA GLY A 20 2.72 7.37 -5.48
C GLY A 20 4.03 6.97 -4.80
N LEU A 21 4.25 7.40 -3.57
CA LEU A 21 5.43 7.02 -2.82
C LEU A 21 5.20 5.64 -2.19
N GLY A 22 6.17 4.78 -2.40
CA GLY A 22 6.18 3.49 -1.75
C GLY A 22 6.61 3.57 -0.30
N PHE A 23 6.31 2.53 0.43
CA PHE A 23 6.72 2.35 1.81
C PHE A 23 7.00 0.88 2.09
N MET A 24 7.65 0.62 3.19
CA MET A 24 7.88 -0.74 3.67
C MET A 24 7.43 -0.88 5.12
N THR A 25 7.15 -2.10 5.53
CA THR A 25 6.93 -2.40 6.95
C THR A 25 8.26 -2.47 7.71
N PRO A 26 8.26 -2.30 9.05
CA PRO A 26 9.49 -2.33 9.84
C PRO A 26 10.27 -3.62 9.72
N SER A 27 9.59 -4.75 9.48
CA SER A 27 10.22 -6.06 9.26
C SER A 27 11.02 -6.15 7.95
N LYS A 28 10.82 -5.18 7.04
CA LYS A 28 11.38 -5.20 5.68
C LYS A 28 10.94 -6.42 4.87
N ASN A 29 9.77 -6.96 5.19
CA ASN A 29 9.20 -8.11 4.51
C ASN A 29 8.03 -7.75 3.59
N ILE A 30 7.44 -6.59 3.76
CA ILE A 30 6.32 -6.10 2.95
C ILE A 30 6.68 -4.73 2.38
N TYR A 31 6.53 -4.61 1.07
CA TYR A 31 6.80 -3.39 0.30
C TYR A 31 5.56 -3.03 -0.48
N CYS A 32 5.08 -1.81 -0.34
CA CYS A 32 3.87 -1.35 -0.99
C CYS A 32 4.11 -0.07 -1.76
N ASN A 33 3.41 0.10 -2.86
CA ASN A 33 3.28 1.38 -3.54
C ASN A 33 1.86 1.56 -4.05
N GLY A 34 1.44 2.79 -4.14
CA GLY A 34 0.10 3.10 -4.60
C GLY A 34 -0.15 4.59 -4.64
N GLY A 35 -1.41 4.94 -4.72
CA GLY A 35 -1.83 6.33 -4.84
C GLY A 35 -3.32 6.51 -4.65
N VAL A 36 -3.79 7.72 -4.94
CA VAL A 36 -5.19 8.12 -4.77
C VAL A 36 -5.97 8.15 -6.09
N THR A 37 -5.30 7.91 -7.21
CA THR A 37 -5.92 7.87 -8.54
C THR A 37 -7.02 6.80 -8.57
N GLY A 38 -8.14 7.12 -9.21
CA GLY A 38 -9.28 6.18 -9.31
C GLY A 38 -9.99 5.90 -7.98
N GLY A 39 -9.80 6.74 -6.96
CA GLY A 39 -10.35 6.55 -5.62
C GLY A 39 -9.45 5.77 -4.67
N GLY A 40 -8.26 5.42 -5.12
CA GLY A 40 -7.25 4.72 -4.33
C GLY A 40 -6.89 3.34 -4.88
N HIS A 41 -5.61 3.02 -4.80
CA HIS A 41 -5.07 1.73 -5.16
C HIS A 41 -3.77 1.47 -4.44
N LEU A 42 -3.43 0.21 -4.24
CA LEU A 42 -2.20 -0.20 -3.59
C LEU A 42 -1.72 -1.55 -4.11
N TYR A 43 -0.43 -1.63 -4.44
CA TYR A 43 0.28 -2.86 -4.70
C TYR A 43 1.16 -3.18 -3.49
N CYS A 44 1.05 -4.40 -2.97
CA CYS A 44 1.91 -4.86 -1.88
C CYS A 44 2.60 -6.18 -2.25
N THR A 45 3.89 -6.23 -2.00
CA THR A 45 4.72 -7.42 -2.20
C THR A 45 5.20 -7.92 -0.86
N ILE A 46 4.97 -9.20 -0.57
CA ILE A 46 5.57 -9.91 0.57
C ILE A 46 6.74 -10.76 0.08
N ILE A 47 7.91 -10.56 0.69
CA ILE A 47 9.15 -11.19 0.25
C ILE A 47 9.22 -12.64 0.74
N ASN A 48 9.16 -12.84 2.04
CA ASN A 48 9.21 -14.16 2.65
C ASN A 48 7.83 -14.53 3.16
N ARG A 49 7.33 -15.64 2.69
CA ARG A 49 6.04 -16.17 3.09
C ARG A 49 6.06 -17.69 3.23
N SER A 50 5.22 -18.21 4.08
CA SER A 50 4.95 -19.64 4.22
C SER A 50 3.43 -19.87 4.33
N GLY A 51 3.03 -21.12 4.36
CA GLY A 51 1.63 -21.51 4.40
C GLY A 51 0.96 -21.50 3.02
N PRO A 52 -0.33 -21.86 2.97
CA PRO A 52 -1.08 -21.90 1.73
C PRO A 52 -1.30 -20.49 1.16
N THR A 53 -1.36 -20.39 -0.17
CA THR A 53 -1.76 -19.14 -0.82
C THR A 53 -3.25 -18.89 -0.60
N PRO A 54 -3.68 -17.61 -0.42
CA PRO A 54 -5.09 -17.31 -0.13
C PRO A 54 -6.02 -17.57 -1.33
N LEU A 55 -5.46 -17.62 -2.53
CA LEU A 55 -6.15 -18.01 -3.76
C LEU A 55 -5.29 -19.02 -4.52
N PRO A 56 -5.91 -19.98 -5.23
CA PRO A 56 -5.15 -20.97 -5.97
C PRO A 56 -4.38 -20.35 -7.13
N LYS A 57 -3.18 -20.88 -7.37
CA LYS A 57 -2.34 -20.47 -8.50
C LYS A 57 -3.03 -20.84 -9.82
N PRO A 58 -3.30 -19.86 -10.71
CA PRO A 58 -3.86 -20.20 -12.01
C PRO A 58 -2.81 -20.91 -12.89
N ALA A 59 -3.29 -21.80 -13.77
CA ALA A 59 -2.44 -22.55 -14.68
C ALA A 59 -1.63 -21.65 -15.62
N SER A 60 -2.13 -20.44 -15.89
CA SER A 60 -1.46 -19.43 -16.72
C SER A 60 -0.27 -18.76 -16.04
N CYS A 61 -0.12 -18.90 -14.71
CA CYS A 61 0.99 -18.29 -13.98
C CYS A 61 2.23 -19.18 -14.03
N ASN A 62 3.25 -18.76 -14.77
CA ASN A 62 4.55 -19.41 -14.85
C ASN A 62 5.59 -18.79 -13.89
N GLY A 63 5.20 -17.80 -13.13
CA GLY A 63 6.05 -17.07 -12.20
C GLY A 63 5.76 -17.40 -10.74
N TYR A 64 6.01 -16.41 -9.90
CA TYR A 64 5.75 -16.47 -8.47
C TYR A 64 4.29 -16.12 -8.18
N TRP A 65 3.70 -16.80 -7.21
CA TRP A 65 2.32 -16.64 -6.81
C TRP A 65 2.20 -16.51 -5.29
N GLY A 66 1.27 -15.65 -4.84
CA GLY A 66 1.05 -15.42 -3.42
C GLY A 66 1.97 -14.39 -2.80
N HIS A 67 2.74 -13.68 -3.60
CA HIS A 67 3.67 -12.63 -3.15
C HIS A 67 3.16 -11.23 -3.47
N GLU A 68 2.39 -11.04 -4.53
CA GLU A 68 1.95 -9.72 -4.96
C GLU A 68 0.44 -9.58 -4.91
N PHE A 69 -0.01 -8.57 -4.17
CA PHE A 69 -1.41 -8.28 -3.88
C PHE A 69 -1.76 -6.90 -4.40
N TYR A 70 -2.90 -6.81 -5.04
CA TYR A 70 -3.42 -5.55 -5.56
C TYR A 70 -4.83 -5.29 -5.06
N ILE A 71 -5.03 -4.09 -4.51
CA ILE A 71 -6.31 -3.61 -4.01
C ILE A 71 -6.63 -2.25 -4.62
N GLU A 72 -7.88 -2.08 -5.04
CA GLU A 72 -8.44 -0.83 -5.52
C GLU A 72 -9.52 -0.34 -4.55
N ALA A 73 -10.05 0.86 -4.81
CA ALA A 73 -11.11 1.47 -4.01
C ALA A 73 -12.34 0.56 -3.85
N PHE A 74 -12.65 -0.22 -4.88
CA PHE A 74 -13.79 -1.13 -4.95
C PHE A 74 -13.35 -2.47 -5.52
N GLY A 75 -14.09 -3.52 -5.18
CA GLY A 75 -13.89 -4.84 -5.71
C GLY A 75 -12.90 -5.68 -4.89
N ARG A 76 -12.78 -6.92 -5.31
CA ARG A 76 -11.96 -7.93 -4.63
C ARG A 76 -10.48 -7.68 -4.82
N VAL A 77 -9.69 -8.06 -3.83
CA VAL A 77 -8.23 -8.12 -3.94
C VAL A 77 -7.83 -9.10 -5.03
N LYS A 78 -6.84 -8.72 -5.81
CA LYS A 78 -6.24 -9.56 -6.84
C LYS A 78 -4.85 -9.99 -6.40
N LEU A 79 -4.54 -11.27 -6.59
CA LEU A 79 -3.19 -11.77 -6.55
C LEU A 79 -2.63 -11.70 -7.97
N LEU A 80 -1.41 -11.21 -8.09
CA LEU A 80 -0.75 -11.06 -9.38
C LEU A 80 0.34 -12.13 -9.54
N CYS A 81 0.39 -12.73 -10.73
CA CYS A 81 1.53 -13.53 -11.13
C CYS A 81 2.74 -12.61 -11.30
N SER A 82 3.80 -12.86 -10.56
CA SER A 82 4.93 -11.94 -10.50
C SER A 82 6.24 -12.63 -10.86
N GLN A 83 7.25 -11.81 -11.11
CA GLN A 83 8.63 -12.24 -11.12
C GLN A 83 9.09 -12.45 -9.68
N ARG A 84 10.33 -12.88 -9.49
CA ARG A 84 10.90 -13.06 -8.16
C ARG A 84 10.70 -11.79 -7.33
N PRO A 85 10.10 -11.90 -6.12
CA PRO A 85 9.92 -10.75 -5.26
C PRO A 85 11.25 -10.13 -4.86
N GLU A 86 11.32 -8.82 -4.96
CA GLU A 86 12.53 -8.06 -4.63
C GLU A 86 12.21 -6.98 -3.61
N THR A 87 13.19 -6.68 -2.77
CA THR A 87 13.13 -5.54 -1.86
C THR A 87 13.31 -4.24 -2.63
N VAL A 88 12.65 -3.20 -2.16
CA VAL A 88 12.78 -1.84 -2.70
C VAL A 88 13.30 -0.93 -1.59
N ASP A 89 14.25 -0.08 -1.91
CA ASP A 89 14.86 0.82 -0.95
C ASP A 89 13.99 2.07 -0.73
N TYR A 90 12.83 1.87 -0.09
CA TYR A 90 11.95 2.96 0.30
C TYR A 90 12.46 3.64 1.57
N THR A 91 12.28 4.96 1.64
CA THR A 91 12.60 5.75 2.84
C THR A 91 11.46 5.78 3.84
N ASP A 92 10.22 5.62 3.37
CA ASP A 92 9.05 5.65 4.23
C ASP A 92 8.79 4.28 4.86
N ILE A 93 8.56 4.29 6.16
CA ILE A 93 8.29 3.10 6.95
C ILE A 93 6.91 3.21 7.56
N ALA A 94 6.06 2.21 7.30
CA ALA A 94 4.78 2.06 7.99
C ALA A 94 5.01 1.47 9.38
N HIS A 95 5.33 2.33 10.35
CA HIS A 95 5.61 1.91 11.73
C HIS A 95 4.43 1.15 12.33
N TYR A 96 4.72 0.21 13.22
CA TYR A 96 3.68 -0.54 13.92
C TYR A 96 2.76 0.37 14.71
N GLY A 97 1.46 0.15 14.59
CA GLY A 97 0.42 0.96 15.19
C GLY A 97 -0.06 2.13 14.31
N VAL A 98 0.57 2.35 13.16
CA VAL A 98 0.21 3.44 12.26
C VAL A 98 -0.81 2.96 11.22
N SER A 99 -1.80 3.80 10.96
CA SER A 99 -2.75 3.64 9.86
C SER A 99 -2.46 4.65 8.76
N GLY A 100 -2.73 4.27 7.53
CA GLY A 100 -2.58 5.11 6.34
C GLY A 100 -3.77 4.95 5.40
N GLU A 101 -4.01 6.00 4.61
CA GLU A 101 -5.11 6.03 3.64
C GLU A 101 -4.56 6.31 2.24
N PHE A 102 -5.08 5.56 1.28
CA PHE A 102 -4.85 5.74 -0.16
C PHE A 102 -6.21 5.87 -0.82
N GLY A 103 -6.81 7.08 -0.75
CA GLY A 103 -8.20 7.25 -1.10
C GLY A 103 -9.10 6.41 -0.20
N SER A 104 -9.89 5.50 -0.79
CA SER A 104 -10.77 4.59 -0.06
C SER A 104 -10.09 3.30 0.41
N VAL A 105 -8.79 3.16 0.19
CA VAL A 105 -8.01 2.03 0.71
C VAL A 105 -7.37 2.44 2.02
N ASN A 106 -7.74 1.75 3.10
CA ASN A 106 -7.25 2.00 4.45
C ASN A 106 -6.34 0.86 4.88
N CYS A 107 -5.14 1.18 5.34
CA CYS A 107 -4.17 0.20 5.79
C CYS A 107 -3.74 0.45 7.23
N ARG A 108 -3.41 -0.63 7.92
CA ARG A 108 -2.85 -0.59 9.27
C ARG A 108 -1.68 -1.54 9.39
N SER A 109 -0.58 -1.02 9.92
CA SER A 109 0.63 -1.76 10.21
C SER A 109 0.64 -2.18 11.68
N GLU A 110 0.80 -3.48 11.93
CA GLU A 110 0.92 -4.05 13.26
C GLU A 110 2.02 -5.11 13.31
N LYS A 111 2.51 -5.44 14.50
CA LYS A 111 3.50 -6.52 14.65
C LYS A 111 2.96 -7.87 14.18
N THR A 112 1.67 -8.08 14.29
CA THR A 112 0.98 -9.30 13.87
C THR A 112 0.77 -9.41 12.37
N GLY A 113 0.81 -8.29 11.65
CA GLY A 113 0.64 -8.25 10.21
C GLY A 113 0.19 -6.90 9.68
N PHE A 114 0.10 -6.84 8.38
CA PHE A 114 -0.30 -5.65 7.63
C PHE A 114 -1.66 -5.88 6.98
N THR A 115 -2.62 -5.03 7.29
CA THR A 115 -4.00 -5.16 6.81
C THR A 115 -4.40 -3.96 5.98
N CYS A 116 -5.01 -4.20 4.82
CA CYS A 116 -5.67 -3.17 4.01
C CYS A 116 -7.10 -3.57 3.71
N THR A 117 -8.00 -2.59 3.72
CA THR A 117 -9.41 -2.75 3.35
C THR A 117 -9.85 -1.62 2.43
N ASN A 118 -10.82 -1.88 1.58
CA ASN A 118 -11.39 -0.89 0.67
C ASN A 118 -12.84 -0.51 1.04
N ALA A 119 -13.46 0.31 0.19
CA ALA A 119 -14.82 0.80 0.42
C ALA A 119 -15.88 -0.30 0.45
N ASP A 120 -15.65 -1.44 -0.23
CA ASP A 120 -16.55 -2.60 -0.25
C ASP A 120 -16.32 -3.56 0.93
N GLY A 121 -15.34 -3.29 1.77
CA GLY A 121 -14.95 -4.20 2.85
C GLY A 121 -14.09 -5.38 2.39
N HIS A 122 -13.65 -5.39 1.11
CA HIS A 122 -12.64 -6.34 0.65
C HIS A 122 -11.26 -5.88 1.10
N GLY A 123 -10.37 -6.83 1.30
CA GLY A 123 -9.04 -6.52 1.74
C GLY A 123 -8.11 -7.72 1.83
N PHE A 124 -6.94 -7.47 2.40
CA PHE A 124 -5.97 -8.51 2.68
C PHE A 124 -5.31 -8.33 4.04
N PHE A 125 -4.86 -9.42 4.59
CA PHE A 125 -3.98 -9.49 5.75
C PHE A 125 -2.70 -10.22 5.35
N LEU A 126 -1.56 -9.61 5.61
CA LEU A 126 -0.25 -10.15 5.26
C LEU A 126 0.64 -10.27 6.50
N SER A 127 1.03 -11.48 6.80
CA SER A 127 2.15 -11.81 7.69
C SER A 127 2.97 -12.93 7.04
N ARG A 128 4.18 -13.15 7.52
CA ARG A 128 5.05 -14.19 6.95
C ARG A 128 4.37 -15.56 6.90
N ARG A 129 3.65 -15.93 7.96
CA ARG A 129 3.06 -17.25 8.12
C ARG A 129 1.62 -17.35 7.63
N LYS A 130 0.97 -16.23 7.43
CA LYS A 130 -0.44 -16.20 7.08
C LYS A 130 -0.73 -15.04 6.14
N GLN A 131 -1.37 -15.36 5.03
CA GLN A 131 -1.88 -14.37 4.09
C GLN A 131 -3.35 -14.69 3.84
N LEU A 132 -4.18 -13.68 3.93
CA LEU A 132 -5.62 -13.79 3.73
C LEU A 132 -6.08 -12.74 2.73
N VAL A 133 -7.09 -13.09 1.95
CA VAL A 133 -7.92 -12.14 1.20
C VAL A 133 -9.38 -12.35 1.60
N PHE A 134 -10.12 -11.27 1.67
CA PHE A 134 -11.52 -11.29 2.12
C PHE A 134 -12.35 -10.22 1.41
#